data_b608539a88ed4d4b8270aa433db9386f
#
_entry.id   b608539a88ed4d4b8270aa433db9386f
#
_cell.length_a   1.000
_cell.length_b   1.000
_cell.length_c   1.000
_cell.angle_alpha   90.00
_cell.angle_beta   90.00
_cell.angle_gamma   90.00
#
_symmetry.space_group_name_H-M   'P 1'
#
loop_
_entity.id
_entity.type
_entity.pdbx_description
1 polymer ?
#
loop_
_entity_poly.entity_id
_entity_poly.type
_entity_poly.pdbx_seq_one_letter_code
_entity_poly.pdbx_strand_id
1 'polypeptide(L)'
;MNNGQSTNMRRRILLAALLSLLCSLAFGQNVENQLMDAVALYNNRNFAQSRTLLQTLSKAAPDNDAVWYYLGLDEAMLGNADAAASHFRKAVELDPHNYWYRRRLADLYQAAGEDEMVIQMDESILAEFPDKTEVLYDLLGLYLKKEDYEKALRTLDDIEKTAGPSEQATRTRYDILRQLNRDEEAIQALVDFNDQFTSPSILSMMGDYYLSERKDSLSLACYDEALRTQSDYVPAILGKSEVYRIGRRYPEYFAALDAFIDNDNVPVEAKGMYVGNVVRSLDPKLISLHRDGFDEVVDRLVDRHPSDTAALATAGGYFYATGQLDKGVDCFKKAADLYPESLNQTVSCIQILMMAERWGEVRDRCIAAFDRFQELGFMEYLNSANYYLKDYDAVIRNCRYLIAREPKNTELVKSCWSQIGDMHHLLGDTKSAFKAYDQALKLDASYAPVLNNYAYYLSEEGKQLKKALAMSKKTVEAEPDNATYLDTYAWLLHLLGKDKEAKPYFKHAMLYGGKDSAVILDHYAEVLYILGEYDLAQVYWSQAKSKNTEGEIPDLEQRVAARLKAIGK
;
A
#
# COMPACT_ATOMS: atom_id res chain seq x y z
N MET A 1 -55.74 55.42 -70.98
CA MET A 1 -55.36 53.99 -71.07
C MET A 1 -54.15 53.69 -70.16
N ASN A 2 -54.20 53.94 -68.84
CA ASN A 2 -53.00 53.69 -67.97
C ASN A 2 -53.31 53.00 -66.63
N ASN A 3 -54.58 52.57 -66.34
CA ASN A 3 -54.92 51.96 -65.08
C ASN A 3 -54.94 50.40 -65.14
N GLY A 4 -54.89 49.78 -66.32
CA GLY A 4 -54.91 48.32 -66.46
C GLY A 4 -53.53 47.62 -66.31
N GLN A 5 -52.46 48.37 -66.65
CA GLN A 5 -51.09 47.80 -66.53
C GLN A 5 -50.59 47.78 -65.10
N SER A 6 -50.90 48.74 -64.25
CA SER A 6 -50.54 48.82 -62.85
C SER A 6 -51.19 47.75 -61.99
N THR A 7 -52.45 47.40 -62.25
CA THR A 7 -53.19 46.35 -61.56
C THR A 7 -52.71 44.93 -61.91
N ASN A 8 -52.29 44.71 -63.15
CA ASN A 8 -51.72 43.41 -63.58
C ASN A 8 -50.30 43.20 -63.05
N MET A 9 -49.53 44.27 -62.93
CA MET A 9 -48.16 44.18 -62.30
C MET A 9 -48.23 43.94 -60.81
N ARG A 10 -49.15 44.55 -60.07
CA ARG A 10 -49.39 44.24 -58.63
C ARG A 10 -49.89 42.84 -58.41
N ARG A 11 -50.77 42.28 -59.24
CA ARG A 11 -51.20 40.88 -59.17
C ARG A 11 -50.07 39.92 -59.46
N ARG A 12 -49.15 40.23 -60.40
CA ARG A 12 -47.98 39.37 -60.69
C ARG A 12 -46.98 39.40 -59.54
N ILE A 13 -46.76 40.55 -58.90
CA ILE A 13 -45.89 40.67 -57.72
C ILE A 13 -46.49 39.91 -56.50
N LEU A 14 -47.80 40.04 -56.27
CA LEU A 14 -48.51 39.29 -55.24
C LEU A 14 -48.50 37.77 -55.47
N LEU A 15 -48.69 37.30 -56.70
CA LEU A 15 -48.59 35.89 -57.04
C LEU A 15 -47.15 35.35 -56.91
N ALA A 16 -46.14 36.11 -57.31
CA ALA A 16 -44.75 35.74 -57.13
C ALA A 16 -44.35 35.67 -55.63
N ALA A 17 -44.84 36.64 -54.83
CA ALA A 17 -44.66 36.63 -53.38
C ALA A 17 -45.38 35.44 -52.69
N LEU A 18 -46.61 35.11 -53.16
CA LEU A 18 -47.33 33.96 -52.64
C LEU A 18 -46.69 32.60 -53.04
N LEU A 19 -46.20 32.49 -54.28
CA LEU A 19 -45.46 31.32 -54.75
C LEU A 19 -44.12 31.19 -54.04
N SER A 20 -43.39 32.26 -53.78
CA SER A 20 -42.15 32.22 -53.00
C SER A 20 -42.42 31.83 -51.55
N LEU A 21 -43.52 32.29 -50.94
CA LEU A 21 -43.96 31.91 -49.60
C LEU A 21 -44.37 30.40 -49.52
N LEU A 22 -45.11 29.93 -50.53
CA LEU A 22 -45.46 28.51 -50.63
C LEU A 22 -44.26 27.60 -50.87
N CYS A 23 -43.30 28.04 -51.70
CA CYS A 23 -42.07 27.30 -51.92
C CYS A 23 -41.19 27.28 -50.66
N SER A 24 -41.10 28.36 -49.89
CA SER A 24 -40.36 28.38 -48.64
C SER A 24 -40.99 27.55 -47.55
N LEU A 25 -42.35 27.53 -47.46
CA LEU A 25 -43.08 26.66 -46.55
C LEU A 25 -42.92 25.17 -46.91
N ALA A 26 -43.00 24.80 -48.19
CA ALA A 26 -42.79 23.44 -48.66
C ALA A 26 -41.35 22.97 -48.46
N PHE A 27 -40.38 23.85 -48.61
CA PHE A 27 -38.95 23.58 -48.35
C PHE A 27 -38.71 23.40 -46.86
N GLY A 28 -39.25 24.28 -46.00
CA GLY A 28 -39.15 24.17 -44.54
C GLY A 28 -39.74 22.87 -44.03
N GLN A 29 -40.89 22.47 -44.52
CA GLN A 29 -41.56 21.19 -44.14
C GLN A 29 -40.76 19.95 -44.59
N ASN A 30 -40.06 20.01 -45.72
CA ASN A 30 -39.19 18.96 -46.20
C ASN A 30 -37.91 18.81 -45.30
N VAL A 31 -37.33 19.92 -44.88
CA VAL A 31 -36.17 19.96 -43.98
C VAL A 31 -36.54 19.37 -42.62
N GLU A 32 -37.71 19.74 -42.07
CA GLU A 32 -38.20 19.26 -40.80
C GLU A 32 -38.48 17.72 -40.82
N ASN A 33 -39.09 17.20 -41.88
CA ASN A 33 -39.32 15.76 -42.05
C ASN A 33 -37.97 14.99 -42.11
N GLN A 34 -37.01 15.47 -42.88
CA GLN A 34 -35.68 14.83 -42.97
C GLN A 34 -34.91 14.90 -41.66
N LEU A 35 -35.07 15.98 -40.89
CA LEU A 35 -34.50 16.07 -39.54
C LEU A 35 -35.12 15.02 -38.60
N MET A 36 -36.44 14.84 -38.65
CA MET A 36 -37.10 13.79 -37.88
C MET A 36 -36.62 12.40 -38.27
N ASP A 37 -36.39 12.12 -39.56
CA ASP A 37 -35.80 10.87 -40.03
C ASP A 37 -34.37 10.68 -39.47
N ALA A 38 -33.57 11.71 -39.47
CA ALA A 38 -32.21 11.68 -38.88
C ALA A 38 -32.24 11.42 -37.37
N VAL A 39 -33.14 12.07 -36.63
CA VAL A 39 -33.37 11.84 -35.20
C VAL A 39 -33.82 10.41 -34.92
N ALA A 40 -34.70 9.87 -35.79
CA ALA A 40 -35.09 8.46 -35.67
C ALA A 40 -33.92 7.49 -35.89
N LEU A 41 -33.04 7.79 -36.83
CA LEU A 41 -31.79 7.02 -37.04
C LEU A 41 -30.87 7.11 -35.83
N TYR A 42 -30.68 8.30 -35.26
CA TYR A 42 -29.91 8.52 -34.03
C TYR A 42 -30.46 7.68 -32.86
N ASN A 43 -31.77 7.74 -32.62
CA ASN A 43 -32.43 7.00 -31.56
C ASN A 43 -32.32 5.46 -31.74
N ASN A 44 -32.25 4.99 -32.99
CA ASN A 44 -31.99 3.59 -33.35
C ASN A 44 -30.49 3.24 -33.35
N ARG A 45 -29.62 4.12 -32.86
CA ARG A 45 -28.15 3.97 -32.82
C ARG A 45 -27.46 3.84 -34.19
N ASN A 46 -28.12 4.27 -35.25
CA ASN A 46 -27.57 4.29 -36.60
C ASN A 46 -26.86 5.61 -36.89
N PHE A 47 -25.91 5.97 -36.01
CA PHE A 47 -25.22 7.27 -35.98
C PHE A 47 -24.56 7.66 -37.32
N ALA A 48 -23.92 6.70 -38.00
CA ALA A 48 -23.28 6.96 -39.28
C ALA A 48 -24.27 7.37 -40.39
N GLN A 49 -25.48 6.75 -40.40
CA GLN A 49 -26.52 7.08 -41.36
C GLN A 49 -27.18 8.44 -41.03
N SER A 50 -27.52 8.65 -39.74
CA SER A 50 -28.00 9.92 -39.21
C SER A 50 -27.06 11.06 -39.60
N ARG A 51 -25.76 10.91 -39.30
CA ARG A 51 -24.71 11.89 -39.67
C ARG A 51 -24.73 12.23 -41.16
N THR A 52 -24.79 11.22 -42.03
CA THR A 52 -24.79 11.45 -43.48
C THR A 52 -25.99 12.29 -43.93
N LEU A 53 -27.15 12.01 -43.37
CA LEU A 53 -28.38 12.77 -43.64
C LEU A 53 -28.28 14.21 -43.11
N LEU A 54 -27.79 14.36 -41.86
CA LEU A 54 -27.60 15.68 -41.24
C LEU A 54 -26.54 16.53 -41.94
N GLN A 55 -25.47 15.93 -42.46
CA GLN A 55 -24.47 16.62 -43.27
C GLN A 55 -25.06 17.19 -44.59
N THR A 56 -26.06 16.52 -45.13
CA THR A 56 -26.81 17.02 -46.29
C THR A 56 -27.73 18.16 -45.89
N LEU A 57 -28.44 18.01 -44.77
CA LEU A 57 -29.31 19.01 -44.20
C LEU A 57 -28.56 20.30 -43.79
N SER A 58 -27.35 20.17 -43.19
CA SER A 58 -26.57 21.35 -42.79
C SER A 58 -26.17 22.25 -43.95
N LYS A 59 -26.05 21.71 -45.16
CA LYS A 59 -25.82 22.49 -46.39
C LYS A 59 -27.10 23.13 -46.94
N ALA A 60 -28.22 22.44 -46.80
CA ALA A 60 -29.51 22.89 -47.28
C ALA A 60 -30.16 23.92 -46.34
N ALA A 61 -29.98 23.75 -45.03
CA ALA A 61 -30.53 24.60 -43.98
C ALA A 61 -29.45 24.97 -42.95
N PRO A 62 -28.46 25.79 -43.30
CA PRO A 62 -27.31 26.10 -42.43
C PRO A 62 -27.67 26.88 -41.15
N ASP A 63 -28.86 27.52 -41.15
CA ASP A 63 -29.38 28.28 -40.00
C ASP A 63 -30.29 27.47 -39.08
N ASN A 64 -30.44 26.17 -39.33
CA ASN A 64 -31.23 25.30 -38.46
C ASN A 64 -30.32 24.74 -37.34
N ASP A 65 -30.51 25.26 -36.14
CA ASP A 65 -29.75 24.96 -34.93
C ASP A 65 -29.82 23.46 -34.55
N ALA A 66 -31.03 22.84 -34.67
CA ALA A 66 -31.23 21.42 -34.33
C ALA A 66 -30.43 20.48 -35.26
N VAL A 67 -30.24 20.85 -36.54
CA VAL A 67 -29.40 20.07 -37.46
C VAL A 67 -27.96 20.00 -36.94
N TRP A 68 -27.40 21.12 -36.52
CA TRP A 68 -26.05 21.17 -35.96
C TRP A 68 -25.93 20.45 -34.61
N TYR A 69 -26.97 20.54 -33.77
CA TYR A 69 -27.00 19.85 -32.50
C TYR A 69 -26.97 18.31 -32.67
N TYR A 70 -27.88 17.76 -33.52
CA TYR A 70 -27.89 16.32 -33.75
C TYR A 70 -26.65 15.83 -34.50
N LEU A 71 -26.08 16.65 -35.39
CA LEU A 71 -24.79 16.34 -36.01
C LEU A 71 -23.66 16.26 -34.97
N GLY A 72 -23.66 17.16 -34.01
CA GLY A 72 -22.74 17.10 -32.87
C GLY A 72 -22.93 15.84 -32.02
N LEU A 73 -24.16 15.42 -31.77
CA LEU A 73 -24.46 14.18 -31.05
C LEU A 73 -23.96 12.93 -31.81
N ASP A 74 -24.17 12.86 -33.13
CA ASP A 74 -23.68 11.76 -33.97
C ASP A 74 -22.16 11.68 -33.96
N GLU A 75 -21.46 12.82 -34.10
CA GLU A 75 -19.99 12.85 -34.09
C GLU A 75 -19.44 12.46 -32.72
N ALA A 76 -20.09 12.86 -31.63
CA ALA A 76 -19.72 12.44 -30.27
C ALA A 76 -19.87 10.91 -30.10
N MET A 77 -20.97 10.35 -30.56
CA MET A 77 -21.22 8.90 -30.50
C MET A 77 -20.28 8.09 -31.39
N LEU A 78 -19.75 8.68 -32.45
CA LEU A 78 -18.76 8.10 -33.35
C LEU A 78 -17.29 8.32 -32.88
N GLY A 79 -17.10 9.01 -31.74
CA GLY A 79 -15.77 9.25 -31.16
C GLY A 79 -15.01 10.45 -31.75
N ASN A 80 -15.68 11.31 -32.51
CA ASN A 80 -15.09 12.46 -33.19
C ASN A 80 -15.30 13.74 -32.33
N ALA A 81 -14.63 13.85 -31.18
CA ALA A 81 -14.83 14.92 -30.19
C ALA A 81 -14.66 16.33 -30.78
N ASP A 82 -13.64 16.59 -31.60
CA ASP A 82 -13.38 17.91 -32.21
C ASP A 82 -14.50 18.32 -33.15
N ALA A 83 -14.98 17.41 -33.99
CA ALA A 83 -16.10 17.66 -34.90
C ALA A 83 -17.40 17.89 -34.09
N ALA A 84 -17.66 17.13 -33.06
CA ALA A 84 -18.80 17.30 -32.18
C ALA A 84 -18.78 18.68 -31.52
N ALA A 85 -17.64 19.12 -30.96
CA ALA A 85 -17.47 20.43 -30.35
C ALA A 85 -17.71 21.57 -31.37
N SER A 86 -17.22 21.42 -32.60
CA SER A 86 -17.46 22.38 -33.66
C SER A 86 -18.94 22.52 -33.98
N HIS A 87 -19.67 21.41 -34.07
CA HIS A 87 -21.09 21.39 -34.38
C HIS A 87 -21.93 21.92 -33.22
N PHE A 88 -21.63 21.58 -31.99
CA PHE A 88 -22.31 22.14 -30.81
C PHE A 88 -22.06 23.65 -30.68
N ARG A 89 -20.83 24.15 -30.95
CA ARG A 89 -20.60 25.61 -30.99
C ARG A 89 -21.48 26.29 -32.01
N LYS A 90 -21.67 25.67 -33.19
CA LYS A 90 -22.55 26.21 -34.23
C LYS A 90 -24.01 26.21 -33.80
N ALA A 91 -24.48 25.17 -33.13
CA ALA A 91 -25.81 25.10 -32.54
C ALA A 91 -26.04 26.20 -31.50
N VAL A 92 -25.05 26.42 -30.59
CA VAL A 92 -25.08 27.50 -29.58
C VAL A 92 -25.04 28.90 -30.23
N GLU A 93 -24.28 29.09 -31.33
CA GLU A 93 -24.28 30.37 -32.07
C GLU A 93 -25.66 30.71 -32.66
N LEU A 94 -26.40 29.68 -33.14
CA LEU A 94 -27.71 29.85 -33.75
C LEU A 94 -28.81 30.02 -32.72
N ASP A 95 -28.76 29.28 -31.61
CA ASP A 95 -29.67 29.43 -30.47
C ASP A 95 -28.87 29.50 -29.17
N PRO A 96 -28.40 30.69 -28.77
CA PRO A 96 -27.57 30.84 -27.56
C PRO A 96 -28.35 30.65 -26.26
N HIS A 97 -29.68 30.66 -26.30
CA HIS A 97 -30.53 30.48 -25.12
C HIS A 97 -30.92 29.03 -24.86
N ASN A 98 -30.51 28.11 -25.73
CA ASN A 98 -30.86 26.70 -25.58
C ASN A 98 -29.96 26.02 -24.52
N TYR A 99 -30.57 25.60 -23.42
CA TYR A 99 -29.90 24.93 -22.35
C TYR A 99 -29.12 23.66 -22.81
N TRP A 100 -29.78 22.81 -23.64
CA TRP A 100 -29.21 21.55 -24.05
C TRP A 100 -27.99 21.69 -24.95
N TYR A 101 -27.93 22.70 -25.79
CA TYR A 101 -26.79 22.94 -26.67
C TYR A 101 -25.56 23.37 -25.87
N ARG A 102 -25.75 24.29 -24.93
CA ARG A 102 -24.68 24.73 -24.02
C ARG A 102 -24.22 23.59 -23.12
N ARG A 103 -25.16 22.77 -22.57
CA ARG A 103 -24.84 21.66 -21.72
C ARG A 103 -23.99 20.62 -22.44
N ARG A 104 -24.35 20.24 -23.68
CA ARG A 104 -23.55 19.27 -24.46
C ARG A 104 -22.17 19.79 -24.81
N LEU A 105 -22.02 21.08 -25.03
CA LEU A 105 -20.73 21.71 -25.27
C LEU A 105 -19.87 21.71 -23.98
N ALA A 106 -20.48 21.99 -22.83
CA ALA A 106 -19.81 21.89 -21.53
C ALA A 106 -19.36 20.46 -21.24
N ASP A 107 -20.22 19.43 -21.48
CA ASP A 107 -19.86 18.02 -21.31
C ASP A 107 -18.62 17.62 -22.14
N LEU A 108 -18.50 18.14 -23.38
CA LEU A 108 -17.32 17.88 -24.21
C LEU A 108 -16.06 18.59 -23.69
N TYR A 109 -16.16 19.83 -23.23
CA TYR A 109 -15.04 20.55 -22.62
C TYR A 109 -14.58 19.83 -21.33
N GLN A 110 -15.52 19.29 -20.54
CA GLN A 110 -15.20 18.50 -19.35
C GLN A 110 -14.46 17.21 -19.72
N ALA A 111 -14.93 16.50 -20.76
CA ALA A 111 -14.25 15.30 -21.25
C ALA A 111 -12.84 15.59 -21.83
N ALA A 112 -12.62 16.80 -22.37
CA ALA A 112 -11.32 17.26 -22.84
C ALA A 112 -10.41 17.79 -21.72
N GLY A 113 -10.93 17.96 -20.50
CA GLY A 113 -10.19 18.54 -19.38
C GLY A 113 -10.01 20.05 -19.46
N GLU A 114 -10.85 20.73 -20.25
CA GLU A 114 -10.82 22.18 -20.46
C GLU A 114 -11.63 22.92 -19.38
N ASP A 115 -11.21 22.78 -18.11
CA ASP A 115 -11.92 23.26 -16.92
C ASP A 115 -12.39 24.72 -17.01
N GLU A 116 -11.57 25.63 -17.58
CA GLU A 116 -11.92 27.05 -17.74
C GLU A 116 -13.11 27.26 -18.69
N MET A 117 -13.16 26.47 -19.76
CA MET A 117 -14.26 26.54 -20.71
C MET A 117 -15.55 25.99 -20.12
N VAL A 118 -15.44 24.93 -19.29
CA VAL A 118 -16.60 24.39 -18.55
C VAL A 118 -17.13 25.45 -17.59
N ILE A 119 -16.26 26.06 -16.77
CA ILE A 119 -16.67 27.10 -15.81
C ILE A 119 -17.39 28.24 -16.51
N GLN A 120 -16.82 28.81 -17.60
CA GLN A 120 -17.45 29.90 -18.35
C GLN A 120 -18.82 29.50 -18.91
N MET A 121 -18.94 28.29 -19.44
CA MET A 121 -20.20 27.77 -19.97
C MET A 121 -21.23 27.58 -18.87
N ASP A 122 -20.87 26.93 -17.77
CA ASP A 122 -21.77 26.65 -16.66
C ASP A 122 -22.19 27.93 -15.92
N GLU A 123 -21.28 28.90 -15.69
CA GLU A 123 -21.64 30.23 -15.18
C GLU A 123 -22.66 30.90 -16.10
N SER A 124 -22.48 30.81 -17.45
CA SER A 124 -23.41 31.36 -18.41
C SER A 124 -24.77 30.66 -18.43
N ILE A 125 -24.79 29.33 -18.20
CA ILE A 125 -26.04 28.56 -18.08
C ILE A 125 -26.79 29.01 -16.83
N LEU A 126 -26.12 29.10 -15.69
CA LEU A 126 -26.76 29.48 -14.41
C LEU A 126 -27.24 30.93 -14.38
N ALA A 127 -26.62 31.83 -15.14
CA ALA A 127 -27.11 33.21 -15.26
C ALA A 127 -28.54 33.27 -15.85
N GLU A 128 -28.91 32.25 -16.64
CA GLU A 128 -30.23 32.20 -17.32
C GLU A 128 -31.13 31.12 -16.68
N PHE A 129 -30.53 30.02 -16.22
CA PHE A 129 -31.21 28.88 -15.61
C PHE A 129 -30.67 28.60 -14.19
N PRO A 130 -30.95 29.46 -13.21
CA PRO A 130 -30.34 29.40 -11.87
C PRO A 130 -30.80 28.18 -11.05
N ASP A 131 -31.80 27.46 -11.51
CA ASP A 131 -32.38 26.28 -10.87
C ASP A 131 -31.73 24.95 -11.31
N LYS A 132 -30.73 25.00 -12.16
CA LYS A 132 -30.02 23.81 -12.66
C LYS A 132 -29.01 23.27 -11.63
N THR A 133 -29.53 22.47 -10.70
CA THR A 133 -28.74 21.93 -9.59
C THR A 133 -27.55 21.08 -10.06
N GLU A 134 -27.70 20.33 -11.15
CA GLU A 134 -26.62 19.56 -11.76
C GLU A 134 -25.43 20.43 -12.18
N VAL A 135 -25.71 21.62 -12.74
CA VAL A 135 -24.66 22.57 -13.17
C VAL A 135 -23.98 23.22 -11.95
N LEU A 136 -24.74 23.46 -10.87
CA LEU A 136 -24.17 23.95 -9.61
C LEU A 136 -23.18 22.94 -9.02
N TYR A 137 -23.51 21.63 -9.04
CA TYR A 137 -22.59 20.61 -8.55
C TYR A 137 -21.34 20.48 -9.42
N ASP A 138 -21.45 20.63 -10.74
CA ASP A 138 -20.30 20.61 -11.63
C ASP A 138 -19.37 21.79 -11.33
N LEU A 139 -19.91 23.00 -11.18
CA LEU A 139 -19.13 24.19 -10.78
C LEU A 139 -18.50 24.04 -9.40
N LEU A 140 -19.24 23.49 -8.42
CA LEU A 140 -18.70 23.22 -7.10
C LEU A 140 -17.45 22.32 -7.20
N GLY A 141 -17.55 21.24 -7.96
CA GLY A 141 -16.43 20.33 -8.18
C GLY A 141 -15.22 21.01 -8.83
N LEU A 142 -15.45 21.87 -9.81
CA LEU A 142 -14.39 22.61 -10.50
C LEU A 142 -13.74 23.68 -9.61
N TYR A 143 -14.53 24.42 -8.82
CA TYR A 143 -13.98 25.39 -7.88
C TYR A 143 -13.18 24.72 -6.76
N LEU A 144 -13.61 23.56 -6.26
CA LEU A 144 -12.85 22.77 -5.30
C LEU A 144 -11.51 22.28 -5.90
N LYS A 145 -11.55 21.79 -7.15
CA LYS A 145 -10.33 21.37 -7.88
C LYS A 145 -9.33 22.51 -8.05
N LYS A 146 -9.83 23.74 -8.23
CA LYS A 146 -9.03 24.96 -8.39
C LYS A 146 -8.69 25.66 -7.08
N GLU A 147 -9.16 25.15 -5.97
CA GLU A 147 -9.03 25.76 -4.64
C GLU A 147 -9.64 27.17 -4.56
N ASP A 148 -10.63 27.50 -5.45
CA ASP A 148 -11.41 28.74 -5.38
C ASP A 148 -12.54 28.58 -4.34
N TYR A 149 -12.13 28.53 -3.09
CA TYR A 149 -13.01 28.23 -1.96
C TYR A 149 -14.13 29.26 -1.77
N GLU A 150 -13.89 30.53 -2.09
CA GLU A 150 -14.93 31.57 -1.96
C GLU A 150 -16.04 31.40 -3.01
N LYS A 151 -15.70 31.01 -4.24
CA LYS A 151 -16.70 30.67 -5.25
C LYS A 151 -17.40 29.35 -4.91
N ALA A 152 -16.67 28.34 -4.40
CA ALA A 152 -17.27 27.10 -3.94
C ALA A 152 -18.31 27.33 -2.83
N LEU A 153 -18.04 28.21 -1.84
CA LEU A 153 -19.00 28.57 -0.79
C LEU A 153 -20.26 29.23 -1.34
N ARG A 154 -20.12 30.17 -2.29
CA ARG A 154 -21.28 30.80 -2.95
C ARG A 154 -22.11 29.78 -3.72
N THR A 155 -21.45 28.87 -4.43
CA THR A 155 -22.14 27.80 -5.15
C THR A 155 -22.89 26.87 -4.19
N LEU A 156 -22.36 26.58 -2.99
CA LEU A 156 -23.06 25.85 -1.94
C LEU A 156 -24.30 26.62 -1.44
N ASP A 157 -24.23 27.95 -1.32
CA ASP A 157 -25.39 28.78 -0.96
C ASP A 157 -26.50 28.64 -2.03
N ASP A 158 -26.13 28.65 -3.32
CA ASP A 158 -27.07 28.48 -4.40
C ASP A 158 -27.65 27.05 -4.46
N ILE A 159 -26.84 26.03 -4.18
CA ILE A 159 -27.31 24.64 -4.05
C ILE A 159 -28.34 24.52 -2.92
N GLU A 160 -28.03 25.04 -1.73
CA GLU A 160 -28.94 24.98 -0.58
C GLU A 160 -30.23 25.75 -0.82
N LYS A 161 -30.16 26.88 -1.53
CA LYS A 161 -31.33 27.68 -1.90
C LYS A 161 -32.23 26.94 -2.91
N THR A 162 -31.64 26.16 -3.81
CA THR A 162 -32.35 25.49 -4.92
C THR A 162 -32.86 24.10 -4.53
N ALA A 163 -32.02 23.32 -3.87
CA ALA A 163 -32.29 21.92 -3.52
C ALA A 163 -32.60 21.69 -2.03
N GLY A 164 -32.38 22.71 -1.21
CA GLY A 164 -32.47 22.61 0.26
C GLY A 164 -31.17 22.15 0.92
N PRO A 165 -31.08 22.29 2.26
CA PRO A 165 -29.93 21.82 3.02
C PRO A 165 -29.73 20.31 2.89
N SER A 166 -28.49 19.88 2.77
CA SER A 166 -28.13 18.48 2.74
C SER A 166 -26.87 18.22 3.56
N GLU A 167 -26.78 17.02 4.14
CA GLU A 167 -25.60 16.60 4.90
C GLU A 167 -24.32 16.74 4.08
N GLN A 168 -24.35 16.33 2.81
CA GLN A 168 -23.18 16.42 1.93
C GLN A 168 -22.73 17.87 1.69
N ALA A 169 -23.67 18.79 1.43
CA ALA A 169 -23.36 20.21 1.23
C ALA A 169 -22.78 20.83 2.52
N THR A 170 -23.36 20.49 3.67
CA THR A 170 -22.90 20.95 4.99
C THR A 170 -21.48 20.47 5.31
N ARG A 171 -21.18 19.19 5.04
CA ARG A 171 -19.84 18.63 5.21
C ARG A 171 -18.82 19.34 4.31
N THR A 172 -19.15 19.52 3.04
CA THR A 172 -18.29 20.22 2.11
C THR A 172 -18.05 21.69 2.54
N ARG A 173 -19.09 22.38 3.02
CA ARG A 173 -18.98 23.72 3.58
C ARG A 173 -18.04 23.75 4.79
N TYR A 174 -18.20 22.81 5.71
CA TYR A 174 -17.33 22.67 6.88
C TYR A 174 -15.86 22.50 6.44
N ASP A 175 -15.59 21.58 5.53
CA ASP A 175 -14.25 21.32 5.06
C ASP A 175 -13.59 22.54 4.41
N ILE A 176 -14.33 23.26 3.57
CA ILE A 176 -13.87 24.51 2.93
C ILE A 176 -13.56 25.57 3.99
N LEU A 177 -14.46 25.79 4.94
CA LEU A 177 -14.28 26.81 5.98
C LEU A 177 -13.07 26.49 6.87
N ARG A 178 -12.83 25.20 7.15
CA ARG A 178 -11.62 24.77 7.86
C ARG A 178 -10.35 25.04 7.04
N GLN A 179 -10.36 24.83 5.74
CA GLN A 179 -9.22 25.17 4.86
C GLN A 179 -8.93 26.67 4.85
N LEU A 180 -9.98 27.48 4.97
CA LEU A 180 -9.88 28.94 5.05
C LEU A 180 -9.52 29.45 6.47
N ASN A 181 -9.34 28.57 7.46
CA ASN A 181 -9.16 28.88 8.88
C ASN A 181 -10.34 29.71 9.46
N ARG A 182 -11.56 29.50 8.95
CA ARG A 182 -12.80 30.12 9.43
C ARG A 182 -13.54 29.15 10.37
N ASP A 183 -12.88 28.76 11.44
CA ASP A 183 -13.30 27.67 12.31
C ASP A 183 -14.64 27.90 13.01
N GLU A 184 -14.91 29.15 13.40
CA GLU A 184 -16.20 29.51 14.05
C GLU A 184 -17.37 29.37 13.07
N GLU A 185 -17.19 29.72 11.81
CA GLU A 185 -18.21 29.55 10.78
C GLU A 185 -18.36 28.06 10.39
N ALA A 186 -17.27 27.32 10.38
CA ALA A 186 -17.29 25.90 10.10
C ALA A 186 -18.15 25.13 11.11
N ILE A 187 -17.89 25.32 12.41
CA ILE A 187 -18.68 24.64 13.43
C ILE A 187 -20.13 25.14 13.45
N GLN A 188 -20.38 26.44 13.19
CA GLN A 188 -21.73 26.97 13.15
C GLN A 188 -22.56 26.31 12.04
N ALA A 189 -21.97 26.07 10.86
CA ALA A 189 -22.66 25.38 9.76
C ALA A 189 -23.10 23.94 10.15
N LEU A 190 -22.27 23.23 10.93
CA LEU A 190 -22.67 21.91 11.47
C LEU A 190 -23.80 22.01 12.48
N VAL A 191 -23.75 23.01 13.38
CA VAL A 191 -24.78 23.25 14.39
C VAL A 191 -26.12 23.60 13.73
N ASP A 192 -26.11 24.55 12.77
CA ASP A 192 -27.32 25.00 12.06
C ASP A 192 -28.02 23.85 11.31
N PHE A 193 -27.22 22.95 10.71
CA PHE A 193 -27.77 21.77 10.08
C PHE A 193 -28.34 20.78 11.10
N ASN A 194 -27.60 20.50 12.18
CA ASN A 194 -28.02 19.53 13.19
C ASN A 194 -29.27 19.97 13.96
N ASP A 195 -29.46 21.27 14.15
CA ASP A 195 -30.66 21.81 14.77
C ASP A 195 -31.93 21.54 13.95
N GLN A 196 -31.80 21.37 12.64
CA GLN A 196 -32.91 21.07 11.74
C GLN A 196 -33.03 19.56 11.42
N PHE A 197 -31.89 18.88 11.28
CA PHE A 197 -31.81 17.50 10.77
C PHE A 197 -30.82 16.71 11.63
N THR A 198 -31.21 16.18 12.75
CA THR A 198 -30.31 15.39 13.62
C THR A 198 -29.60 14.28 12.82
N SER A 199 -28.28 14.37 12.66
CA SER A 199 -27.46 13.44 11.92
C SER A 199 -26.30 12.90 12.77
N PRO A 200 -26.15 11.56 12.93
CA PRO A 200 -25.01 10.96 13.63
C PRO A 200 -23.68 11.35 13.02
N SER A 201 -23.62 11.54 11.69
CA SER A 201 -22.43 11.95 10.96
C SER A 201 -22.02 13.38 11.32
N ILE A 202 -22.95 14.31 11.28
CA ILE A 202 -22.70 15.73 11.64
C ILE A 202 -22.35 15.85 13.12
N LEU A 203 -23.07 15.16 13.99
CA LEU A 203 -22.77 15.11 15.43
C LEU A 203 -21.34 14.59 15.69
N SER A 204 -20.90 13.56 14.95
CA SER A 204 -19.54 13.06 15.09
C SER A 204 -18.50 14.08 14.62
N MET A 205 -18.75 14.78 13.51
CA MET A 205 -17.86 15.86 13.06
C MET A 205 -17.77 17.00 14.09
N MET A 206 -18.90 17.36 14.73
CA MET A 206 -18.89 18.32 15.83
C MET A 206 -18.07 17.80 17.02
N GLY A 207 -18.20 16.49 17.33
CA GLY A 207 -17.41 15.82 18.35
C GLY A 207 -15.91 15.88 18.07
N ASP A 208 -15.50 15.59 16.83
CA ASP A 208 -14.10 15.66 16.37
C ASP A 208 -13.56 17.10 16.46
N TYR A 209 -14.36 18.09 16.04
CA TYR A 209 -14.00 19.49 16.17
C TYR A 209 -13.75 19.87 17.64
N TYR A 210 -14.69 19.57 18.54
CA TYR A 210 -14.54 19.89 19.97
C TYR A 210 -13.37 19.12 20.62
N LEU A 211 -13.07 17.92 20.15
CA LEU A 211 -11.88 17.18 20.62
C LEU A 211 -10.60 17.89 20.20
N SER A 212 -10.51 18.38 18.95
CA SER A 212 -9.36 19.14 18.47
C SER A 212 -9.14 20.42 19.28
N GLU A 213 -10.22 21.05 19.74
CA GLU A 213 -10.23 22.24 20.60
C GLU A 213 -10.01 21.93 22.10
N ARG A 214 -9.77 20.66 22.47
CA ARG A 214 -9.64 20.21 23.86
C ARG A 214 -10.88 20.48 24.72
N LYS A 215 -12.05 20.53 24.13
CA LYS A 215 -13.34 20.70 24.76
C LYS A 215 -14.01 19.34 25.00
N ASP A 216 -13.35 18.49 25.79
CA ASP A 216 -13.69 17.06 25.95
C ASP A 216 -15.16 16.83 26.32
N SER A 217 -15.74 17.68 27.19
CA SER A 217 -17.15 17.53 27.61
C SER A 217 -18.14 17.76 26.47
N LEU A 218 -17.86 18.74 25.58
CA LEU A 218 -18.71 19.02 24.42
C LEU A 218 -18.54 17.91 23.38
N SER A 219 -17.31 17.46 23.18
CA SER A 219 -17.00 16.33 22.29
C SER A 219 -17.77 15.06 22.69
N LEU A 220 -17.70 14.69 23.98
CA LEU A 220 -18.45 13.54 24.49
C LEU A 220 -19.97 13.71 24.34
N ALA A 221 -20.52 14.94 24.60
CA ALA A 221 -21.94 15.19 24.43
C ALA A 221 -22.41 14.99 22.99
N CYS A 222 -21.61 15.41 22.01
CA CYS A 222 -21.90 15.18 20.57
C CYS A 222 -21.89 13.69 20.20
N TYR A 223 -20.87 12.95 20.63
CA TYR A 223 -20.82 11.50 20.36
C TYR A 223 -21.95 10.75 21.10
N ASP A 224 -22.29 11.15 22.33
CA ASP A 224 -23.40 10.53 23.07
C ASP A 224 -24.74 10.78 22.38
N GLU A 225 -24.95 11.96 21.77
CA GLU A 225 -26.14 12.26 20.98
C GLU A 225 -26.15 11.46 19.67
N ALA A 226 -25.01 11.35 18.98
CA ALA A 226 -24.90 10.53 17.79
C ALA A 226 -25.26 9.06 18.09
N LEU A 227 -24.78 8.52 19.22
CA LEU A 227 -25.06 7.15 19.66
C LEU A 227 -26.49 6.95 20.19
N ARG A 228 -27.15 8.00 20.66
CA ARG A 228 -28.60 7.96 20.96
C ARG A 228 -29.42 7.86 19.68
N THR A 229 -29.00 8.53 18.62
CA THR A 229 -29.67 8.51 17.33
C THR A 229 -29.41 7.18 16.60
N GLN A 230 -28.16 6.71 16.62
CA GLN A 230 -27.72 5.45 16.03
C GLN A 230 -26.68 4.78 16.93
N SER A 231 -27.12 3.80 17.72
CA SER A 231 -26.34 3.18 18.79
C SER A 231 -25.08 2.43 18.32
N ASP A 232 -25.04 2.04 17.05
CA ASP A 232 -23.97 1.31 16.39
C ASP A 232 -23.11 2.20 15.46
N TYR A 233 -23.25 3.53 15.57
CA TYR A 233 -22.50 4.45 14.71
C TYR A 233 -21.01 4.47 15.06
N VAL A 234 -20.23 3.76 14.25
CA VAL A 234 -18.80 3.49 14.48
C VAL A 234 -17.97 4.76 14.68
N PRO A 235 -18.10 5.84 13.87
CA PRO A 235 -17.31 7.05 14.08
C PRO A 235 -17.51 7.66 15.47
N ALA A 236 -18.75 7.64 16.01
CA ALA A 236 -19.01 8.16 17.34
C ALA A 236 -18.44 7.25 18.45
N ILE A 237 -18.50 5.92 18.29
CA ILE A 237 -17.90 4.97 19.25
C ILE A 237 -16.38 5.21 19.31
N LEU A 238 -15.73 5.28 18.17
CA LEU A 238 -14.28 5.47 18.08
C LEU A 238 -13.85 6.88 18.51
N GLY A 239 -14.59 7.92 18.10
CA GLY A 239 -14.35 9.29 18.56
C GLY A 239 -14.43 9.41 20.06
N LYS A 240 -15.44 8.80 20.69
CA LYS A 240 -15.58 8.75 22.15
C LYS A 240 -14.41 8.00 22.81
N SER A 241 -13.96 6.88 22.24
CA SER A 241 -12.78 6.18 22.74
C SER A 241 -11.54 7.06 22.70
N GLU A 242 -11.38 7.86 21.64
CA GLU A 242 -10.24 8.76 21.49
C GLU A 242 -10.24 9.89 22.53
N VAL A 243 -11.42 10.45 22.87
CA VAL A 243 -11.55 11.41 23.99
C VAL A 243 -11.04 10.80 25.28
N TYR A 244 -11.43 9.56 25.57
CA TYR A 244 -10.98 8.86 26.78
C TYR A 244 -9.48 8.59 26.77
N ARG A 245 -8.93 8.15 25.62
CA ARG A 245 -7.50 7.89 25.46
C ARG A 245 -6.66 9.16 25.70
N ILE A 246 -7.03 10.27 25.06
CA ILE A 246 -6.35 11.56 25.21
C ILE A 246 -6.48 12.09 26.65
N GLY A 247 -7.66 11.93 27.25
CA GLY A 247 -7.93 12.27 28.65
C GLY A 247 -7.31 11.32 29.67
N ARG A 248 -6.59 10.28 29.22
CA ARG A 248 -5.98 9.21 30.06
C ARG A 248 -7.00 8.47 30.92
N ARG A 249 -8.22 8.38 30.47
CA ARG A 249 -9.34 7.65 31.10
C ARG A 249 -9.38 6.22 30.55
N TYR A 250 -8.35 5.43 30.84
CA TYR A 250 -8.12 4.12 30.23
C TYR A 250 -9.22 3.09 30.50
N PRO A 251 -9.86 3.02 31.68
CA PRO A 251 -10.99 2.11 31.87
C PRO A 251 -12.14 2.38 30.89
N GLU A 252 -12.49 3.64 30.69
CA GLU A 252 -13.55 4.02 29.74
C GLU A 252 -13.10 3.85 28.29
N TYR A 253 -11.81 4.05 28.01
CA TYR A 253 -11.22 3.78 26.69
C TYR A 253 -11.38 2.32 26.30
N PHE A 254 -10.99 1.39 27.19
CA PHE A 254 -11.12 -0.04 26.93
C PHE A 254 -12.59 -0.47 26.83
N ALA A 255 -13.47 0.04 27.69
CA ALA A 255 -14.90 -0.22 27.58
C ALA A 255 -15.51 0.25 26.24
N ALA A 256 -15.02 1.36 25.69
CA ALA A 256 -15.45 1.82 24.35
C ALA A 256 -14.91 0.92 23.23
N LEU A 257 -13.67 0.41 23.35
CA LEU A 257 -13.13 -0.58 22.41
C LEU A 257 -13.88 -1.91 22.47
N ASP A 258 -14.24 -2.36 23.65
CA ASP A 258 -15.06 -3.55 23.84
C ASP A 258 -16.42 -3.40 23.14
N ALA A 259 -17.08 -2.26 23.32
CA ALA A 259 -18.34 -1.96 22.64
C ALA A 259 -18.19 -1.92 21.11
N PHE A 260 -17.05 -1.45 20.60
CA PHE A 260 -16.73 -1.50 19.17
C PHE A 260 -16.56 -2.93 18.67
N ILE A 261 -15.85 -3.79 19.41
CA ILE A 261 -15.63 -5.19 19.04
C ILE A 261 -16.94 -5.98 19.14
N ASP A 262 -17.77 -5.71 20.14
CA ASP A 262 -19.05 -6.39 20.33
C ASP A 262 -20.14 -5.96 19.31
N ASN A 263 -19.92 -4.88 18.57
CA ASN A 263 -20.88 -4.38 17.60
C ASN A 263 -20.95 -5.30 16.37
N ASP A 264 -22.05 -6.04 16.22
CA ASP A 264 -22.27 -7.01 15.15
C ASP A 264 -22.45 -6.36 13.75
N ASN A 265 -22.72 -5.05 13.68
CA ASN A 265 -22.84 -4.30 12.43
C ASN A 265 -21.48 -3.86 11.86
N VAL A 266 -20.39 -4.03 12.63
CA VAL A 266 -19.03 -3.75 12.18
C VAL A 266 -18.41 -5.02 11.60
N PRO A 267 -17.95 -5.00 10.34
CA PRO A 267 -17.22 -6.12 9.75
C PRO A 267 -15.98 -6.47 10.57
N VAL A 268 -15.69 -7.77 10.70
CA VAL A 268 -14.55 -8.26 11.49
C VAL A 268 -13.21 -7.74 10.98
N GLU A 269 -13.08 -7.59 9.65
CA GLU A 269 -11.89 -7.02 9.03
C GLU A 269 -11.64 -5.58 9.51
N ALA A 270 -12.69 -4.77 9.64
CA ALA A 270 -12.59 -3.40 10.15
C ALA A 270 -12.19 -3.37 11.64
N LYS A 271 -12.72 -4.30 12.45
CA LYS A 271 -12.33 -4.47 13.85
C LYS A 271 -10.84 -4.83 13.97
N GLY A 272 -10.40 -5.84 13.23
CA GLY A 272 -9.00 -6.27 13.19
C GLY A 272 -8.06 -5.16 12.71
N MET A 273 -8.42 -4.47 11.63
CA MET A 273 -7.65 -3.33 11.13
C MET A 273 -7.52 -2.21 12.16
N TYR A 274 -8.61 -1.86 12.83
CA TYR A 274 -8.59 -0.80 13.84
C TYR A 274 -7.70 -1.18 15.02
N VAL A 275 -7.90 -2.36 15.62
CA VAL A 275 -7.08 -2.85 16.74
C VAL A 275 -5.60 -2.94 16.33
N GLY A 276 -5.31 -3.49 15.15
CA GLY A 276 -3.95 -3.58 14.62
C GLY A 276 -3.31 -2.20 14.39
N ASN A 277 -4.08 -1.19 13.94
CA ASN A 277 -3.59 0.18 13.79
C ASN A 277 -3.31 0.83 15.14
N VAL A 278 -4.20 0.66 16.12
CA VAL A 278 -4.00 1.14 17.49
C VAL A 278 -2.69 0.60 18.06
N VAL A 279 -2.48 -0.71 17.99
CA VAL A 279 -1.28 -1.38 18.50
C VAL A 279 0.00 -0.86 17.82
N ARG A 280 -0.02 -0.64 16.51
CA ARG A 280 1.14 -0.14 15.76
C ARG A 280 1.44 1.34 15.98
N SER A 281 0.42 2.15 16.25
CA SER A 281 0.55 3.61 16.35
C SER A 281 0.84 4.11 17.77
N LEU A 282 0.55 3.30 18.79
CA LEU A 282 0.76 3.70 20.18
C LEU A 282 2.21 3.49 20.62
N ASP A 283 2.64 4.33 21.57
CA ASP A 283 3.94 4.15 22.24
C ASP A 283 3.99 2.76 22.91
N PRO A 284 5.01 1.92 22.63
CA PRO A 284 5.18 0.63 23.29
C PRO A 284 5.16 0.69 24.82
N LYS A 285 5.59 1.82 25.41
CA LYS A 285 5.52 2.04 26.86
C LYS A 285 4.08 2.14 27.34
N LEU A 286 3.19 2.77 26.55
CA LEU A 286 1.77 2.89 26.89
C LEU A 286 1.11 1.51 26.85
N ILE A 287 1.40 0.72 25.81
CA ILE A 287 0.91 -0.66 25.70
C ILE A 287 1.40 -1.48 26.88
N SER A 288 2.68 -1.38 27.24
CA SER A 288 3.25 -2.10 28.38
C SER A 288 2.62 -1.69 29.71
N LEU A 289 2.30 -0.40 29.90
CA LEU A 289 1.71 0.12 31.12
C LEU A 289 0.24 -0.34 31.31
N HIS A 290 -0.48 -0.52 30.21
CA HIS A 290 -1.90 -0.90 30.19
C HIS A 290 -2.11 -2.25 29.51
N ARG A 291 -1.14 -3.14 29.65
CA ARG A 291 -1.12 -4.46 28.97
C ARG A 291 -2.40 -5.24 29.16
N ASP A 292 -2.86 -5.37 30.40
CA ASP A 292 -4.05 -6.16 30.73
C ASP A 292 -5.28 -5.70 29.93
N GLY A 293 -5.50 -4.39 29.84
CA GLY A 293 -6.62 -3.84 29.07
C GLY A 293 -6.49 -4.08 27.56
N PHE A 294 -5.28 -3.98 27.01
CA PHE A 294 -5.06 -4.32 25.60
C PHE A 294 -5.19 -5.82 25.34
N ASP A 295 -4.69 -6.66 26.26
CA ASP A 295 -4.83 -8.12 26.18
C ASP A 295 -6.32 -8.51 26.18
N GLU A 296 -7.15 -7.92 27.07
CA GLU A 296 -8.60 -8.16 27.12
C GLU A 296 -9.31 -7.78 25.81
N VAL A 297 -8.97 -6.63 25.21
CA VAL A 297 -9.52 -6.17 23.92
C VAL A 297 -9.18 -7.15 22.80
N VAL A 298 -7.92 -7.62 22.75
CA VAL A 298 -7.46 -8.55 21.73
C VAL A 298 -8.02 -9.96 21.93
N ASP A 299 -8.05 -10.43 23.18
CA ASP A 299 -8.67 -11.73 23.53
C ASP A 299 -10.18 -11.69 23.17
N ARG A 300 -10.90 -10.59 23.46
CA ARG A 300 -12.30 -10.40 23.07
C ARG A 300 -12.51 -10.46 21.56
N LEU A 301 -11.59 -9.85 20.77
CA LEU A 301 -11.65 -9.92 19.32
C LEU A 301 -11.60 -11.37 18.81
N VAL A 302 -10.71 -12.19 19.39
CA VAL A 302 -10.59 -13.62 19.04
C VAL A 302 -11.78 -14.43 19.54
N ASP A 303 -12.30 -14.13 20.74
CA ASP A 303 -13.45 -14.83 21.30
C ASP A 303 -14.74 -14.58 20.51
N ARG A 304 -14.93 -13.36 20.03
CA ARG A 304 -16.07 -13.00 19.16
C ARG A 304 -15.93 -13.55 17.74
N HIS A 305 -14.72 -13.70 17.27
CA HIS A 305 -14.43 -14.11 15.89
C HIS A 305 -13.40 -15.27 15.84
N PRO A 306 -13.68 -16.42 16.48
CA PRO A 306 -12.68 -17.45 16.74
C PRO A 306 -12.20 -18.22 15.50
N SER A 307 -12.88 -18.08 14.37
CA SER A 307 -12.52 -18.68 13.09
C SER A 307 -12.11 -17.65 12.02
N ASP A 308 -12.13 -16.36 12.37
CA ASP A 308 -11.75 -15.35 11.41
C ASP A 308 -10.24 -15.16 11.33
N THR A 309 -9.69 -15.21 10.10
CA THR A 309 -8.25 -15.13 9.87
C THR A 309 -7.66 -13.75 10.14
N ALA A 310 -8.44 -12.67 9.93
CA ALA A 310 -7.98 -11.31 10.20
C ALA A 310 -7.91 -11.05 11.71
N ALA A 311 -8.91 -11.52 12.47
CA ALA A 311 -8.91 -11.46 13.93
C ALA A 311 -7.73 -12.25 14.52
N LEU A 312 -7.54 -13.50 14.08
CA LEU A 312 -6.43 -14.36 14.52
C LEU A 312 -5.06 -13.77 14.16
N ALA A 313 -4.90 -13.22 12.95
CA ALA A 313 -3.64 -12.58 12.53
C ALA A 313 -3.35 -11.31 13.33
N THR A 314 -4.36 -10.49 13.60
CA THR A 314 -4.23 -9.28 14.42
C THR A 314 -3.80 -9.63 15.85
N ALA A 315 -4.47 -10.61 16.46
CA ALA A 315 -4.13 -11.08 17.81
C ALA A 315 -2.75 -11.70 17.85
N GLY A 316 -2.42 -12.58 16.91
CA GLY A 316 -1.11 -13.20 16.81
C GLY A 316 0.03 -12.19 16.69
N GLY A 317 -0.16 -11.15 15.83
CA GLY A 317 0.79 -10.05 15.67
C GLY A 317 0.95 -9.22 16.95
N TYR A 318 -0.15 -8.93 17.65
CA TYR A 318 -0.13 -8.22 18.92
C TYR A 318 0.64 -9.01 20.00
N PHE A 319 0.31 -10.29 20.20
CA PHE A 319 0.96 -11.13 21.20
C PHE A 319 2.44 -11.33 20.90
N TYR A 320 2.81 -11.46 19.63
CA TYR A 320 4.22 -11.49 19.24
C TYR A 320 4.93 -10.19 19.61
N ALA A 321 4.37 -9.04 19.21
CA ALA A 321 4.97 -7.72 19.45
C ALA A 321 5.10 -7.38 20.96
N THR A 322 4.23 -7.94 21.79
CA THR A 322 4.23 -7.75 23.25
C THR A 322 5.02 -8.83 24.01
N GLY A 323 5.69 -9.74 23.30
CA GLY A 323 6.54 -10.78 23.87
C GLY A 323 5.76 -12.00 24.43
N GLN A 324 4.48 -12.13 24.11
CA GLN A 324 3.64 -13.27 24.47
C GLN A 324 3.67 -14.34 23.34
N LEU A 325 4.87 -14.84 23.05
CA LEU A 325 5.12 -15.69 21.86
C LEU A 325 4.18 -16.89 21.75
N ASP A 326 3.89 -17.57 22.85
CA ASP A 326 3.02 -18.77 22.84
C ASP A 326 1.61 -18.43 22.39
N LYS A 327 1.00 -17.37 22.95
CA LYS A 327 -0.32 -16.89 22.49
C LYS A 327 -0.29 -16.49 21.00
N GLY A 328 0.78 -15.82 20.56
CA GLY A 328 0.97 -15.46 19.15
C GLY A 328 1.01 -16.69 18.25
N VAL A 329 1.83 -17.68 18.61
CA VAL A 329 1.91 -18.97 17.90
C VAL A 329 0.55 -19.66 17.84
N ASP A 330 -0.19 -19.72 18.95
CA ASP A 330 -1.48 -20.40 19.01
C ASP A 330 -2.51 -19.76 18.07
N CYS A 331 -2.53 -18.44 17.93
CA CYS A 331 -3.39 -17.74 16.97
C CYS A 331 -3.09 -18.16 15.52
N PHE A 332 -1.82 -18.15 15.11
CA PHE A 332 -1.44 -18.52 13.75
C PHE A 332 -1.61 -20.02 13.48
N LYS A 333 -1.36 -20.88 14.49
CA LYS A 333 -1.65 -22.32 14.39
C LYS A 333 -3.14 -22.56 14.19
N LYS A 334 -3.99 -21.92 14.98
CA LYS A 334 -5.44 -22.03 14.87
C LYS A 334 -5.92 -21.59 13.48
N ALA A 335 -5.40 -20.49 12.94
CA ALA A 335 -5.73 -20.05 11.59
C ALA A 335 -5.34 -21.08 10.52
N ALA A 336 -4.13 -21.65 10.60
CA ALA A 336 -3.66 -22.67 9.67
C ALA A 336 -4.43 -23.99 9.78
N ASP A 337 -4.81 -24.39 11.00
CA ASP A 337 -5.59 -25.61 11.24
C ASP A 337 -7.05 -25.49 10.77
N LEU A 338 -7.65 -24.31 10.89
CA LEU A 338 -9.00 -24.03 10.37
C LEU A 338 -9.03 -23.95 8.84
N TYR A 339 -7.96 -23.47 8.23
CA TYR A 339 -7.89 -23.25 6.78
C TYR A 339 -6.67 -23.97 6.16
N PRO A 340 -6.61 -25.31 6.25
CA PRO A 340 -5.45 -26.08 5.82
C PRO A 340 -5.17 -26.01 4.32
N GLU A 341 -6.14 -25.58 3.50
CA GLU A 341 -5.97 -25.34 2.07
C GLU A 341 -5.45 -23.93 1.76
N SER A 342 -5.28 -23.08 2.76
CA SER A 342 -4.75 -21.74 2.59
C SER A 342 -3.22 -21.73 2.67
N LEU A 343 -2.57 -21.50 1.54
CA LEU A 343 -1.12 -21.33 1.48
C LEU A 343 -0.64 -20.21 2.42
N ASN A 344 -1.37 -19.07 2.43
CA ASN A 344 -1.01 -17.92 3.24
C ASN A 344 -1.04 -18.22 4.74
N GLN A 345 -2.09 -18.91 5.23
CA GLN A 345 -2.18 -19.27 6.65
C GLN A 345 -1.07 -20.27 7.05
N THR A 346 -0.79 -21.23 6.18
CA THR A 346 0.29 -22.21 6.38
C THR A 346 1.66 -21.52 6.45
N VAL A 347 1.97 -20.62 5.52
CA VAL A 347 3.23 -19.86 5.51
C VAL A 347 3.34 -18.97 6.77
N SER A 348 2.29 -18.24 7.12
CA SER A 348 2.28 -17.38 8.32
C SER A 348 2.52 -18.19 9.60
N CYS A 349 1.91 -19.39 9.70
CA CYS A 349 2.13 -20.29 10.83
C CYS A 349 3.59 -20.79 10.89
N ILE A 350 4.17 -21.18 9.77
CA ILE A 350 5.58 -21.61 9.71
C ILE A 350 6.51 -20.45 10.12
N GLN A 351 6.27 -19.25 9.62
CA GLN A 351 7.09 -18.07 9.93
C GLN A 351 7.08 -17.72 11.42
N ILE A 352 5.90 -17.72 12.06
CA ILE A 352 5.82 -17.43 13.50
C ILE A 352 6.48 -18.55 14.34
N LEU A 353 6.35 -19.80 13.94
CA LEU A 353 7.03 -20.92 14.58
C LEU A 353 8.55 -20.81 14.46
N MET A 354 9.07 -20.33 13.33
CA MET A 354 10.50 -20.04 13.14
C MET A 354 10.96 -18.91 14.07
N MET A 355 10.18 -17.82 14.16
CA MET A 355 10.46 -16.70 15.06
C MET A 355 10.44 -17.12 16.54
N ALA A 356 9.61 -18.09 16.88
CA ALA A 356 9.52 -18.68 18.21
C ALA A 356 10.53 -19.83 18.42
N GLU A 357 11.40 -20.11 17.45
CA GLU A 357 12.41 -21.18 17.46
C GLU A 357 11.84 -22.58 17.72
N ARG A 358 10.55 -22.78 17.38
CA ARG A 358 9.86 -24.08 17.55
C ARG A 358 10.17 -25.04 16.39
N TRP A 359 11.46 -25.30 16.18
CA TRP A 359 12.00 -25.98 14.99
C TRP A 359 11.39 -27.35 14.70
N GLY A 360 11.02 -28.11 15.73
CA GLY A 360 10.32 -29.40 15.57
C GLY A 360 8.97 -29.22 14.87
N GLU A 361 8.18 -28.23 15.29
CA GLU A 361 6.89 -27.93 14.68
C GLU A 361 7.04 -27.33 13.29
N VAL A 362 8.07 -26.49 13.07
CA VAL A 362 8.41 -25.98 11.72
C VAL A 362 8.64 -27.14 10.76
N ARG A 363 9.48 -28.13 11.16
CA ARG A 363 9.77 -29.31 10.34
C ARG A 363 8.49 -30.07 9.98
N ASP A 364 7.67 -30.39 10.96
CA ASP A 364 6.47 -31.20 10.77
C ASP A 364 5.44 -30.47 9.88
N ARG A 365 5.28 -29.14 10.08
CA ARG A 365 4.42 -28.28 9.25
C ARG A 365 4.94 -28.16 7.81
N CYS A 366 6.25 -28.01 7.63
CA CYS A 366 6.85 -27.92 6.28
C CYS A 366 6.68 -29.22 5.48
N ILE A 367 6.81 -30.38 6.13
CA ILE A 367 6.57 -31.69 5.49
C ILE A 367 5.11 -31.77 5.02
N ALA A 368 4.15 -31.49 5.92
CA ALA A 368 2.73 -31.53 5.58
C ALA A 368 2.35 -30.50 4.50
N ALA A 369 2.94 -29.30 4.56
CA ALA A 369 2.73 -28.27 3.57
C ALA A 369 3.30 -28.65 2.20
N PHE A 370 4.49 -29.22 2.16
CA PHE A 370 5.08 -29.69 0.90
C PHE A 370 4.26 -30.82 0.27
N ASP A 371 3.80 -31.77 1.07
CA ASP A 371 2.94 -32.87 0.58
C ASP A 371 1.63 -32.35 -0.02
N ARG A 372 1.07 -31.29 0.55
CA ARG A 372 -0.20 -30.70 0.08
C ARG A 372 -0.04 -29.80 -1.11
N PHE A 373 0.86 -28.82 -1.02
CA PHE A 373 0.97 -27.73 -1.99
C PHE A 373 1.98 -28.00 -3.11
N GLN A 374 2.93 -28.93 -2.90
CA GLN A 374 4.05 -29.25 -3.81
C GLN A 374 4.94 -28.03 -4.13
N GLU A 375 4.93 -27.00 -3.26
CA GLU A 375 5.74 -25.78 -3.40
C GLU A 375 7.15 -26.01 -2.84
N LEU A 376 8.17 -25.84 -3.68
CA LEU A 376 9.57 -26.08 -3.30
C LEU A 376 10.08 -25.12 -2.20
N GLY A 377 9.46 -23.94 -2.05
CA GLY A 377 9.80 -22.99 -0.97
C GLY A 377 9.69 -23.59 0.44
N PHE A 378 8.81 -24.58 0.65
CA PHE A 378 8.73 -25.28 1.95
C PHE A 378 9.99 -26.10 2.27
N MET A 379 10.73 -26.52 1.26
CA MET A 379 12.00 -27.24 1.47
C MET A 379 13.10 -26.34 2.04
N GLU A 380 13.05 -25.03 1.77
CA GLU A 380 14.00 -24.06 2.36
C GLU A 380 13.72 -23.87 3.85
N TYR A 381 12.44 -23.69 4.24
CA TYR A 381 12.05 -23.64 5.66
C TYR A 381 12.38 -24.97 6.36
N LEU A 382 12.16 -26.10 5.68
CA LEU A 382 12.48 -27.42 6.18
C LEU A 382 13.98 -27.61 6.41
N ASN A 383 14.82 -27.09 5.49
CA ASN A 383 16.27 -27.12 5.64
C ASN A 383 16.72 -26.28 6.85
N SER A 384 16.15 -25.10 7.04
CA SER A 384 16.41 -24.28 8.22
C SER A 384 16.05 -25.03 9.51
N ALA A 385 14.86 -25.63 9.56
CA ALA A 385 14.43 -26.41 10.72
C ALA A 385 15.37 -27.59 11.01
N ASN A 386 15.72 -28.37 9.99
CA ASN A 386 16.62 -29.51 10.14
C ASN A 386 18.05 -29.08 10.57
N TYR A 387 18.52 -27.92 10.10
CA TYR A 387 19.79 -27.36 10.55
C TYR A 387 19.79 -27.08 12.06
N TYR A 388 18.79 -26.37 12.57
CA TYR A 388 18.70 -26.05 14.00
C TYR A 388 18.43 -27.32 14.86
N LEU A 389 17.75 -28.32 14.29
CA LEU A 389 17.57 -29.64 14.93
C LEU A 389 18.81 -30.53 14.82
N LYS A 390 19.88 -30.08 14.17
CA LYS A 390 21.12 -30.81 13.90
C LYS A 390 20.94 -32.07 13.07
N ASP A 391 19.83 -32.18 12.30
CA ASP A 391 19.63 -33.28 11.34
C ASP A 391 20.24 -32.88 9.98
N TYR A 392 21.57 -32.81 9.97
CA TYR A 392 22.34 -32.38 8.79
C TYR A 392 22.18 -33.35 7.62
N ASP A 393 21.98 -34.62 7.86
CA ASP A 393 21.71 -35.60 6.81
C ASP A 393 20.38 -35.34 6.10
N ALA A 394 19.35 -34.87 6.83
CA ALA A 394 18.10 -34.46 6.21
C ALA A 394 18.29 -33.25 5.29
N VAL A 395 19.06 -32.23 5.69
CA VAL A 395 19.39 -31.08 4.83
C VAL A 395 20.08 -31.54 3.54
N ILE A 396 21.05 -32.44 3.65
CA ILE A 396 21.76 -32.99 2.48
C ILE A 396 20.79 -33.72 1.55
N ARG A 397 19.88 -34.55 2.09
CA ARG A 397 18.86 -35.26 1.28
C ARG A 397 17.95 -34.27 0.54
N ASN A 398 17.46 -33.25 1.25
CA ASN A 398 16.57 -32.23 0.71
C ASN A 398 17.26 -31.42 -0.38
N CYS A 399 18.49 -30.96 -0.17
CA CYS A 399 19.27 -30.26 -1.18
C CYS A 399 19.50 -31.10 -2.43
N ARG A 400 19.79 -32.41 -2.29
CA ARG A 400 19.92 -33.33 -3.43
C ARG A 400 18.60 -33.50 -4.17
N TYR A 401 17.49 -33.56 -3.47
CA TYR A 401 16.16 -33.60 -4.07
C TYR A 401 15.89 -32.32 -4.91
N LEU A 402 16.17 -31.13 -4.34
CA LEU A 402 16.01 -29.85 -5.03
C LEU A 402 16.87 -29.75 -6.28
N ILE A 403 18.14 -30.16 -6.22
CA ILE A 403 19.05 -30.23 -7.38
C ILE A 403 18.49 -31.11 -8.49
N ALA A 404 17.95 -32.28 -8.12
CA ALA A 404 17.36 -33.20 -9.08
C ALA A 404 16.05 -32.66 -9.71
N ARG A 405 15.26 -31.93 -8.94
CA ARG A 405 13.97 -31.37 -9.35
C ARG A 405 14.12 -30.17 -10.27
N GLU A 406 15.07 -29.28 -9.95
CA GLU A 406 15.29 -28.00 -10.64
C GLU A 406 16.75 -27.85 -11.15
N PRO A 407 17.25 -28.78 -11.99
CA PRO A 407 18.67 -28.80 -12.39
C PRO A 407 19.09 -27.60 -13.25
N LYS A 408 18.11 -26.87 -13.81
CA LYS A 408 18.36 -25.66 -14.63
C LYS A 408 18.38 -24.38 -13.83
N ASN A 409 17.91 -24.41 -12.59
CA ASN A 409 17.94 -23.25 -11.69
C ASN A 409 19.32 -23.15 -11.04
N THR A 410 20.24 -22.49 -11.74
CA THR A 410 21.66 -22.39 -11.35
C THR A 410 21.84 -21.81 -9.95
N GLU A 411 21.03 -20.80 -9.56
CA GLU A 411 21.11 -20.17 -8.24
C GLU A 411 20.71 -21.16 -7.13
N LEU A 412 19.60 -21.85 -7.30
CA LEU A 412 19.15 -22.88 -6.37
C LEU A 412 20.18 -24.02 -6.27
N VAL A 413 20.66 -24.54 -7.39
CA VAL A 413 21.63 -25.64 -7.42
C VAL A 413 22.95 -25.23 -6.77
N LYS A 414 23.42 -24.02 -7.00
CA LYS A 414 24.63 -23.47 -6.38
C LYS A 414 24.47 -23.34 -4.86
N SER A 415 23.34 -22.78 -4.40
CA SER A 415 23.00 -22.67 -2.98
C SER A 415 22.89 -24.04 -2.30
N CYS A 416 22.24 -25.01 -2.94
CA CYS A 416 22.14 -26.37 -2.42
C CYS A 416 23.52 -27.04 -2.27
N TRP A 417 24.42 -26.87 -3.24
CA TRP A 417 25.78 -27.42 -3.13
C TRP A 417 26.58 -26.75 -2.00
N SER A 418 26.38 -25.44 -1.75
CA SER A 418 26.95 -24.75 -0.60
C SER A 418 26.47 -25.39 0.70
N GLN A 419 25.14 -25.49 0.88
CA GLN A 419 24.55 -26.11 2.08
C GLN A 419 25.02 -27.55 2.29
N ILE A 420 25.09 -28.37 1.22
CA ILE A 420 25.63 -29.74 1.31
C ILE A 420 27.08 -29.71 1.83
N GLY A 421 27.87 -28.74 1.39
CA GLY A 421 29.25 -28.58 1.84
C GLY A 421 29.32 -28.23 3.34
N ASP A 422 28.51 -27.25 3.77
CA ASP A 422 28.41 -26.84 5.17
C ASP A 422 27.96 -28.00 6.08
N MET A 423 26.95 -28.76 5.66
CA MET A 423 26.46 -29.90 6.43
C MET A 423 27.49 -31.02 6.52
N HIS A 424 28.21 -31.36 5.45
CA HIS A 424 29.30 -32.32 5.51
C HIS A 424 30.43 -31.87 6.43
N HIS A 425 30.74 -30.57 6.47
CA HIS A 425 31.72 -30.04 7.40
C HIS A 425 31.26 -30.26 8.87
N LEU A 426 30.01 -29.87 9.20
CA LEU A 426 29.42 -30.07 10.52
C LEU A 426 29.36 -31.57 10.96
N LEU A 427 29.27 -32.48 10.00
CA LEU A 427 29.37 -33.91 10.22
C LEU A 427 30.81 -34.41 10.34
N GLY A 428 31.83 -33.56 10.20
CA GLY A 428 33.25 -33.89 10.25
C GLY A 428 33.79 -34.57 8.96
N ASP A 429 32.99 -34.59 7.88
CA ASP A 429 33.40 -35.12 6.56
C ASP A 429 33.92 -34.02 5.67
N THR A 430 35.09 -33.49 6.01
CA THR A 430 35.75 -32.41 5.27
C THR A 430 35.97 -32.74 3.79
N LYS A 431 36.22 -34.04 3.47
CA LYS A 431 36.45 -34.45 2.09
C LYS A 431 35.19 -34.31 1.23
N SER A 432 34.02 -34.65 1.75
CA SER A 432 32.75 -34.48 1.05
C SER A 432 32.33 -33.02 1.04
N ALA A 433 32.64 -32.23 2.08
CA ALA A 433 32.41 -30.81 2.13
C ALA A 433 33.11 -30.11 0.94
N PHE A 434 34.42 -30.33 0.79
CA PHE A 434 35.19 -29.73 -0.31
C PHE A 434 34.71 -30.15 -1.69
N LYS A 435 34.29 -31.41 -1.87
CA LYS A 435 33.68 -31.85 -3.14
C LYS A 435 32.39 -31.10 -3.46
N ALA A 436 31.55 -30.83 -2.46
CA ALA A 436 30.32 -30.09 -2.65
C ALA A 436 30.61 -28.62 -3.01
N TYR A 437 31.55 -27.99 -2.32
CA TYR A 437 32.00 -26.63 -2.67
C TYR A 437 32.60 -26.55 -4.08
N ASP A 438 33.37 -27.55 -4.49
CA ASP A 438 33.86 -27.62 -5.87
C ASP A 438 32.72 -27.70 -6.90
N GLN A 439 31.56 -28.33 -6.58
CA GLN A 439 30.39 -28.30 -7.47
C GLN A 439 29.75 -26.90 -7.53
N ALA A 440 29.61 -26.23 -6.39
CA ALA A 440 29.09 -24.85 -6.35
C ALA A 440 29.99 -23.89 -7.16
N LEU A 441 31.32 -23.98 -6.98
CA LEU A 441 32.31 -23.14 -7.67
C LEU A 441 32.45 -23.46 -9.17
N LYS A 442 32.04 -24.63 -9.65
CA LYS A 442 31.91 -24.92 -11.07
C LYS A 442 30.77 -24.12 -11.73
N LEU A 443 29.71 -23.84 -10.98
CA LEU A 443 28.58 -23.05 -11.45
C LEU A 443 28.88 -21.56 -11.38
N ASP A 444 29.56 -21.13 -10.31
CA ASP A 444 29.96 -19.75 -10.10
C ASP A 444 31.31 -19.69 -9.36
N ALA A 445 32.40 -19.47 -10.10
CA ALA A 445 33.75 -19.42 -9.57
C ALA A 445 34.04 -18.22 -8.63
N SER A 446 33.08 -17.28 -8.57
CA SER A 446 33.13 -16.09 -7.71
C SER A 446 32.17 -16.15 -6.52
N TYR A 447 31.48 -17.26 -6.29
CA TYR A 447 30.47 -17.38 -5.26
C TYR A 447 31.10 -17.20 -3.85
N ALA A 448 30.98 -15.99 -3.34
CA ALA A 448 31.68 -15.53 -2.14
C ALA A 448 31.41 -16.38 -0.88
N PRO A 449 30.15 -16.80 -0.56
CA PRO A 449 29.92 -17.65 0.62
C PRO A 449 30.75 -18.94 0.59
N VAL A 450 30.78 -19.63 -0.54
CA VAL A 450 31.55 -20.86 -0.66
C VAL A 450 33.04 -20.61 -0.66
N LEU A 451 33.51 -19.56 -1.32
CA LEU A 451 34.94 -19.20 -1.28
C LEU A 451 35.40 -18.91 0.14
N ASN A 452 34.59 -18.23 0.93
CA ASN A 452 34.89 -17.94 2.33
C ASN A 452 34.92 -19.21 3.19
N ASN A 453 33.84 -20.01 3.16
CA ASN A 453 33.73 -21.21 3.99
C ASN A 453 34.82 -22.24 3.63
N TYR A 454 35.06 -22.43 2.35
CA TYR A 454 36.14 -23.31 1.88
C TYR A 454 37.50 -22.82 2.39
N ALA A 455 37.78 -21.52 2.26
CA ALA A 455 39.05 -20.93 2.73
C ALA A 455 39.19 -21.07 4.26
N TYR A 456 38.13 -20.82 5.01
CA TYR A 456 38.11 -20.95 6.45
C TYR A 456 38.40 -22.40 6.89
N TYR A 457 37.69 -23.38 6.33
CA TYR A 457 37.90 -24.79 6.68
C TYR A 457 39.26 -25.35 6.24
N LEU A 458 39.84 -24.83 5.15
CA LEU A 458 41.24 -25.11 4.82
C LEU A 458 42.20 -24.56 5.87
N SER A 459 41.87 -23.41 6.48
CA SER A 459 42.67 -22.79 7.55
C SER A 459 42.65 -23.63 8.83
N GLU A 460 41.50 -24.18 9.20
CA GLU A 460 41.36 -25.07 10.36
C GLU A 460 42.18 -26.36 10.20
N GLU A 461 42.22 -26.92 8.99
CA GLU A 461 43.07 -28.07 8.72
C GLU A 461 44.58 -27.75 8.60
N GLY A 462 44.93 -26.45 8.55
CA GLY A 462 46.31 -26.02 8.34
C GLY A 462 46.86 -26.38 6.95
N LYS A 463 45.99 -26.68 5.99
CA LYS A 463 46.37 -27.15 4.66
C LYS A 463 46.11 -26.11 3.58
N GLN A 464 46.98 -26.09 2.57
CA GLN A 464 46.81 -25.26 1.39
C GLN A 464 46.54 -23.77 1.71
N LEU A 465 47.12 -23.22 2.78
CA LEU A 465 46.87 -21.85 3.25
C LEU A 465 47.05 -20.76 2.18
N LYS A 466 47.98 -20.94 1.23
CA LYS A 466 48.13 -20.01 0.10
C LYS A 466 46.94 -20.03 -0.84
N LYS A 467 46.35 -21.23 -1.11
CA LYS A 467 45.11 -21.36 -1.89
C LYS A 467 43.94 -20.73 -1.14
N ALA A 468 43.80 -21.03 0.13
CA ALA A 468 42.78 -20.45 1.01
C ALA A 468 42.84 -18.91 1.02
N LEU A 469 44.05 -18.34 1.19
CA LEU A 469 44.23 -16.89 1.15
C LEU A 469 43.82 -16.27 -0.19
N ALA A 470 44.13 -16.95 -1.31
CA ALA A 470 43.73 -16.47 -2.65
C ALA A 470 42.20 -16.53 -2.86
N MET A 471 41.52 -17.51 -2.25
CA MET A 471 40.06 -17.62 -2.26
C MET A 471 39.42 -16.53 -1.40
N SER A 472 39.86 -16.36 -0.16
CA SER A 472 39.36 -15.36 0.76
C SER A 472 39.66 -13.92 0.30
N LYS A 473 40.74 -13.70 -0.44
CA LYS A 473 41.01 -12.40 -1.06
C LYS A 473 39.88 -11.96 -2.00
N LYS A 474 39.35 -12.89 -2.81
CA LYS A 474 38.22 -12.60 -3.71
C LYS A 474 36.97 -12.21 -2.95
N THR A 475 36.72 -12.78 -1.77
CA THR A 475 35.54 -12.44 -0.97
C THR A 475 35.63 -11.02 -0.39
N VAL A 476 36.82 -10.63 0.09
CA VAL A 476 37.05 -9.26 0.57
C VAL A 476 37.02 -8.23 -0.56
N GLU A 477 37.49 -8.61 -1.77
CA GLU A 477 37.38 -7.74 -2.96
C GLU A 477 35.92 -7.56 -3.42
N ALA A 478 35.06 -8.58 -3.27
CA ALA A 478 33.65 -8.52 -3.61
C ALA A 478 32.81 -7.75 -2.58
N GLU A 479 33.07 -8.00 -1.30
CA GLU A 479 32.36 -7.39 -0.16
C GLU A 479 33.36 -6.85 0.88
N PRO A 480 33.92 -5.66 0.66
CA PRO A 480 35.02 -5.13 1.47
C PRO A 480 34.66 -4.87 2.96
N ASP A 481 33.37 -4.70 3.23
CA ASP A 481 32.84 -4.36 4.56
C ASP A 481 32.19 -5.56 5.28
N ASN A 482 32.30 -6.76 4.72
CA ASN A 482 31.77 -7.97 5.35
C ASN A 482 32.75 -8.46 6.45
N ALA A 483 32.34 -8.33 7.71
CA ALA A 483 33.17 -8.67 8.86
C ALA A 483 33.67 -10.13 8.85
N THR A 484 32.85 -11.08 8.41
CA THR A 484 33.19 -12.51 8.33
C THR A 484 34.25 -12.77 7.27
N TYR A 485 34.15 -12.10 6.12
CA TYR A 485 35.15 -12.23 5.05
C TYR A 485 36.47 -11.57 5.43
N LEU A 486 36.41 -10.41 6.08
CA LEU A 486 37.58 -9.73 6.62
C LEU A 486 38.30 -10.58 7.68
N ASP A 487 37.55 -11.24 8.57
CA ASP A 487 38.08 -12.16 9.58
C ASP A 487 38.82 -13.34 8.94
N THR A 488 38.16 -14.06 8.04
CA THR A 488 38.76 -15.22 7.36
C THR A 488 40.05 -14.83 6.62
N TYR A 489 40.05 -13.68 5.94
CA TYR A 489 41.23 -13.20 5.25
C TYR A 489 42.35 -12.82 6.21
N ALA A 490 42.06 -12.10 7.27
CA ALA A 490 43.01 -11.69 8.28
C ALA A 490 43.54 -12.90 9.06
N TRP A 491 42.69 -13.88 9.39
CA TRP A 491 43.10 -15.11 10.05
C TRP A 491 44.09 -15.92 9.20
N LEU A 492 43.83 -16.03 7.91
CA LEU A 492 44.74 -16.70 6.97
C LEU A 492 46.06 -15.97 6.82
N LEU A 493 46.09 -14.62 6.87
CA LEU A 493 47.32 -13.85 6.95
C LEU A 493 48.09 -14.17 8.23
N HIS A 494 47.41 -14.25 9.36
CA HIS A 494 48.02 -14.62 10.66
C HIS A 494 48.66 -16.01 10.59
N LEU A 495 47.92 -17.02 10.10
CA LEU A 495 48.45 -18.39 9.96
C LEU A 495 49.65 -18.49 9.01
N LEU A 496 49.85 -17.51 8.13
CA LEU A 496 50.98 -17.37 7.25
C LEU A 496 52.10 -16.51 7.86
N GLY A 497 51.97 -16.09 9.14
CA GLY A 497 52.97 -15.27 9.86
C GLY A 497 52.97 -13.80 9.46
N LYS A 498 51.89 -13.30 8.86
CA LYS A 498 51.76 -11.93 8.35
C LYS A 498 50.88 -11.06 9.24
N ASP A 499 51.12 -11.08 10.55
CA ASP A 499 50.25 -10.43 11.56
C ASP A 499 50.13 -8.92 11.36
N LYS A 500 51.17 -8.25 10.89
CA LYS A 500 51.12 -6.81 10.58
C LYS A 500 50.19 -6.49 9.41
N GLU A 501 50.07 -7.42 8.45
CA GLU A 501 49.14 -7.29 7.33
C GLU A 501 47.72 -7.66 7.77
N ALA A 502 47.53 -8.60 8.69
CA ALA A 502 46.26 -9.05 9.23
C ALA A 502 45.53 -7.97 10.06
N LYS A 503 46.26 -7.25 10.92
CA LYS A 503 45.72 -6.29 11.88
C LYS A 503 44.75 -5.24 11.25
N PRO A 504 45.08 -4.57 10.12
CA PRO A 504 44.15 -3.61 9.50
C PRO A 504 42.79 -4.22 9.13
N TYR A 505 42.73 -5.48 8.67
CA TYR A 505 41.51 -6.16 8.29
C TYR A 505 40.65 -6.49 9.52
N PHE A 506 41.23 -6.97 10.61
CA PHE A 506 40.53 -7.13 11.88
C PHE A 506 39.99 -5.80 12.40
N LYS A 507 40.81 -4.74 12.37
CA LYS A 507 40.35 -3.41 12.77
C LYS A 507 39.16 -2.95 11.92
N HIS A 508 39.15 -3.27 10.62
CA HIS A 508 38.05 -2.97 9.72
C HIS A 508 36.80 -3.80 10.06
N ALA A 509 36.97 -5.10 10.31
CA ALA A 509 35.88 -5.97 10.75
C ALA A 509 35.17 -5.46 12.01
N MET A 510 35.89 -4.90 12.96
CA MET A 510 35.30 -4.29 14.17
C MET A 510 34.35 -3.13 13.89
N LEU A 511 34.50 -2.43 12.77
CA LEU A 511 33.59 -1.35 12.36
C LEU A 511 32.28 -1.85 11.78
N TYR A 512 32.28 -3.07 11.25
CA TYR A 512 31.15 -3.66 10.50
C TYR A 512 30.53 -4.89 11.18
N GLY A 513 30.48 -4.89 12.50
CA GLY A 513 29.81 -5.93 13.29
C GLY A 513 30.72 -7.02 13.85
N GLY A 514 32.01 -7.05 13.55
CA GLY A 514 32.95 -8.03 14.08
C GLY A 514 33.04 -8.05 15.62
N LYS A 515 32.71 -6.95 16.29
CA LYS A 515 32.60 -6.86 17.76
C LYS A 515 31.48 -7.70 18.38
N ASP A 516 30.55 -8.22 17.56
CA ASP A 516 29.43 -9.04 18.02
C ASP A 516 29.71 -10.55 17.90
N SER A 517 30.84 -10.94 17.25
CA SER A 517 31.27 -12.33 17.10
C SER A 517 32.40 -12.67 18.08
N ALA A 518 32.19 -13.70 18.90
CA ALA A 518 33.21 -14.22 19.79
C ALA A 518 34.48 -14.68 19.03
N VAL A 519 34.29 -15.31 17.88
CA VAL A 519 35.40 -15.83 17.03
C VAL A 519 36.24 -14.71 16.48
N ILE A 520 35.63 -13.66 15.91
CA ILE A 520 36.36 -12.52 15.31
C ILE A 520 37.13 -11.74 16.39
N LEU A 521 36.52 -11.56 17.56
CA LEU A 521 37.18 -10.93 18.72
C LEU A 521 38.38 -11.74 19.19
N ASP A 522 38.25 -13.06 19.24
CA ASP A 522 39.34 -13.96 19.63
C ASP A 522 40.49 -13.96 18.63
N HIS A 523 40.19 -14.11 17.34
CA HIS A 523 41.21 -14.04 16.28
C HIS A 523 41.95 -12.72 16.29
N TYR A 524 41.27 -11.59 16.47
CA TYR A 524 41.92 -10.30 16.58
C TYR A 524 42.81 -10.17 17.80
N ALA A 525 42.33 -10.66 18.95
CA ALA A 525 43.10 -10.66 20.19
C ALA A 525 44.39 -11.48 20.05
N GLU A 526 44.33 -12.64 19.38
CA GLU A 526 45.52 -13.48 19.14
C GLU A 526 46.54 -12.75 18.27
N VAL A 527 46.14 -12.08 17.20
CA VAL A 527 47.01 -11.28 16.36
C VAL A 527 47.64 -10.11 17.15
N LEU A 528 46.87 -9.43 17.99
CA LEU A 528 47.39 -8.35 18.86
C LEU A 528 48.40 -8.88 19.86
N TYR A 529 48.17 -10.06 20.44
CA TYR A 529 49.10 -10.72 21.35
C TYR A 529 50.43 -11.02 20.66
N ILE A 530 50.42 -11.58 19.46
CA ILE A 530 51.62 -11.89 18.67
C ILE A 530 52.40 -10.58 18.32
N LEU A 531 51.67 -9.48 18.09
CA LEU A 531 52.28 -8.18 17.83
C LEU A 531 52.81 -7.46 19.12
N GLY A 532 52.66 -8.05 20.31
CA GLY A 532 53.07 -7.48 21.58
C GLY A 532 52.13 -6.45 22.17
N GLU A 533 50.93 -6.30 21.63
CA GLU A 533 49.90 -5.34 22.08
C GLU A 533 49.00 -6.00 23.17
N TYR A 534 49.62 -6.43 24.25
CA TYR A 534 49.04 -7.31 25.27
C TYR A 534 47.83 -6.74 25.98
N ASP A 535 47.81 -5.44 26.28
CA ASP A 535 46.68 -4.81 26.98
C ASP A 535 45.44 -4.81 26.09
N LEU A 536 45.62 -4.53 24.80
CA LEU A 536 44.53 -4.52 23.85
C LEU A 536 44.03 -5.97 23.55
N ALA A 537 44.93 -6.93 23.43
CA ALA A 537 44.60 -8.35 23.31
C ALA A 537 43.70 -8.82 24.48
N GLN A 538 44.08 -8.44 25.72
CA GLN A 538 43.30 -8.77 26.90
C GLN A 538 41.87 -8.21 26.86
N VAL A 539 41.69 -6.97 26.36
CA VAL A 539 40.38 -6.33 26.19
C VAL A 539 39.51 -7.14 25.23
N TYR A 540 40.05 -7.50 24.05
CA TYR A 540 39.29 -8.26 23.05
C TYR A 540 38.99 -9.69 23.50
N TRP A 541 39.92 -10.37 24.18
CA TRP A 541 39.64 -11.68 24.78
C TRP A 541 38.57 -11.60 25.88
N SER A 542 38.52 -10.54 26.67
CA SER A 542 37.44 -10.33 27.64
C SER A 542 36.07 -10.19 26.95
N GLN A 543 36.05 -9.43 25.86
CA GLN A 543 34.83 -9.31 25.04
C GLN A 543 34.44 -10.64 24.37
N ALA A 544 35.42 -11.38 23.81
CA ALA A 544 35.18 -12.70 23.22
C ALA A 544 34.56 -13.65 24.26
N LYS A 545 35.09 -13.68 25.49
CA LYS A 545 34.53 -14.50 26.57
C LYS A 545 33.08 -14.14 26.90
N SER A 546 32.77 -12.84 26.94
CA SER A 546 31.39 -12.38 27.22
C SER A 546 30.39 -12.71 26.10
N LYS A 547 30.88 -12.90 24.88
CA LYS A 547 30.08 -13.24 23.70
C LYS A 547 30.02 -14.76 23.43
N ASN A 548 30.95 -15.54 23.95
CA ASN A 548 31.03 -17.00 23.76
C ASN A 548 29.99 -17.77 24.62
N THR A 549 28.73 -17.32 24.58
CA THR A 549 27.65 -17.86 25.41
C THR A 549 27.22 -19.28 24.99
N GLU A 550 27.36 -19.59 23.72
CA GLU A 550 27.03 -20.90 23.15
C GLU A 550 28.21 -21.87 23.12
N GLY A 551 29.40 -21.43 23.56
CA GLY A 551 30.58 -22.27 23.60
C GLY A 551 31.20 -22.57 22.24
N GLU A 552 31.05 -21.63 21.26
CA GLU A 552 31.63 -21.74 19.91
C GLU A 552 33.15 -21.94 19.96
N ILE A 553 33.82 -21.43 20.99
CA ILE A 553 35.26 -21.57 21.23
C ILE A 553 35.44 -22.32 22.56
N PRO A 554 35.49 -23.64 22.55
CA PRO A 554 35.50 -24.46 23.79
C PRO A 554 36.72 -24.24 24.67
N ASP A 555 37.90 -23.97 24.09
CA ASP A 555 39.20 -23.83 24.79
C ASP A 555 39.59 -22.38 25.10
N LEU A 556 38.74 -21.42 24.79
CA LEU A 556 39.01 -19.99 24.87
C LEU A 556 39.61 -19.60 26.27
N GLU A 557 38.98 -20.00 27.33
CA GLU A 557 39.38 -19.64 28.68
C GLU A 557 40.78 -20.20 29.03
N GLN A 558 41.03 -21.47 28.70
CA GLN A 558 42.28 -22.14 28.98
C GLN A 558 43.43 -21.51 28.17
N ARG A 559 43.20 -21.26 26.89
CA ARG A 559 44.16 -20.69 25.98
C ARG A 559 44.52 -19.25 26.39
N VAL A 560 43.52 -18.41 26.68
CA VAL A 560 43.74 -17.03 27.16
C VAL A 560 44.50 -17.03 28.49
N ALA A 561 44.15 -17.89 29.47
CA ALA A 561 44.87 -17.99 30.72
C ALA A 561 46.35 -18.37 30.51
N ALA A 562 46.64 -19.32 29.63
CA ALA A 562 48.00 -19.68 29.26
C ALA A 562 48.77 -18.51 28.61
N ARG A 563 48.16 -17.74 27.71
CA ARG A 563 48.76 -16.58 27.07
C ARG A 563 49.06 -15.44 28.06
N LEU A 564 48.12 -15.14 28.96
CA LEU A 564 48.31 -14.13 30.00
C LEU A 564 49.40 -14.50 31.00
N LYS A 565 49.44 -15.76 31.44
CA LYS A 565 50.52 -16.26 32.31
C LYS A 565 51.91 -16.12 31.66
N ALA A 566 52.01 -16.36 30.35
CA ALA A 566 53.30 -16.28 29.63
C ALA A 566 53.88 -14.86 29.60
N ILE A 567 53.07 -13.82 29.80
CA ILE A 567 53.48 -12.41 29.86
C ILE A 567 53.46 -11.82 31.28
N GLY A 568 53.28 -12.69 32.31
CA GLY A 568 53.28 -12.30 33.72
C GLY A 568 52.05 -11.54 34.18
N LYS A 569 50.91 -11.75 33.52
CA LYS A 569 49.58 -11.20 33.87
C LYS A 569 48.65 -12.27 34.42
#